data_17a8c7e34d28d94a8fc78e0b362c7ba6
#
_entry.id   17a8c7e34d28d94a8fc78e0b362c7ba6
#
_cell.length_a   1.000
_cell.length_b   1.000
_cell.length_c   1.000
_cell.angle_alpha   90.00
_cell.angle_beta   90.00
_cell.angle_gamma   90.00
#
_symmetry.space_group_name_H-M   'P 1'
#
loop_
_entity.id
_entity.type
_entity.pdbx_description
1 polymer ?
#
loop_
_entity_poly.entity_id
_entity_poly.type
_entity_poly.pdbx_seq_one_letter_code
_entity_poly.pdbx_strand_id
1 'polypeptide(L)'
;STAGVYTVTYSASDAAGNAAVEVVRTVTVVEVVAGENFGKVKTYTNIATTLIGQLTIDGEAAGVGDIVGIYVGEELRGKNEVIVNAGTAWLNAQVHAAGGDETATFKVYDASTGVTYDTIDLSVVIKPEGEVGSFGEPLLIKVVGGEPADTTAPVITLTGSAEVSVEVGGTYTEAGATSDGGETVTTSGTVDVSTAGVYTVTYSASDAAG
;
A
#
# COMPACT_ATOMS: atom_id res chain seq x y z
N SER A 1 -15.65 -14.98 1.09
CA SER A 1 -16.01 -14.12 -0.07
C SER A 1 -15.29 -14.66 -1.30
N THR A 2 -15.95 -14.60 -2.43
CA THR A 2 -15.39 -15.07 -3.69
C THR A 2 -14.77 -13.88 -4.40
N ALA A 3 -13.61 -14.05 -5.04
CA ALA A 3 -13.00 -13.03 -5.88
C ALA A 3 -13.95 -12.65 -7.03
N GLY A 4 -14.02 -11.39 -7.37
CA GLY A 4 -14.89 -10.90 -8.43
C GLY A 4 -15.15 -9.40 -8.35
N VAL A 5 -15.84 -8.88 -9.36
CA VAL A 5 -16.30 -7.50 -9.39
C VAL A 5 -17.76 -7.47 -8.96
N TYR A 6 -18.06 -6.74 -7.90
CA TYR A 6 -19.38 -6.59 -7.33
C TYR A 6 -19.86 -5.16 -7.52
N THR A 7 -21.14 -5.02 -7.84
CA THR A 7 -21.79 -3.73 -8.02
C THR A 7 -22.83 -3.53 -6.92
N VAL A 8 -22.73 -2.42 -6.21
CA VAL A 8 -23.73 -2.00 -5.22
C VAL A 8 -24.43 -0.76 -5.77
N THR A 9 -25.73 -0.87 -6.00
CA THR A 9 -26.56 0.23 -6.47
C THR A 9 -27.34 0.83 -5.31
N TYR A 10 -27.29 2.15 -5.18
CA TYR A 10 -28.05 2.90 -4.20
C TYR A 10 -29.17 3.63 -4.91
N SER A 11 -30.40 3.47 -4.42
CA SER A 11 -31.58 4.17 -4.92
C SER A 11 -32.38 4.74 -3.74
N ALA A 12 -33.07 5.83 -3.97
CA ALA A 12 -34.00 6.44 -3.03
C ALA A 12 -35.18 7.04 -3.77
N SER A 13 -36.31 7.19 -3.08
CA SER A 13 -37.48 7.93 -3.58
C SER A 13 -37.96 8.88 -2.49
N ASP A 14 -38.50 10.03 -2.90
CA ASP A 14 -39.17 10.95 -1.97
C ASP A 14 -40.58 10.45 -1.59
N ALA A 15 -41.25 11.16 -0.68
CA ALA A 15 -42.59 10.81 -0.22
C ALA A 15 -43.67 10.95 -1.31
N ALA A 16 -43.39 11.64 -2.40
CA ALA A 16 -44.26 11.77 -3.56
C ALA A 16 -44.00 10.68 -4.63
N GLY A 17 -43.02 9.82 -4.44
CA GLY A 17 -42.67 8.74 -5.31
C GLY A 17 -41.65 9.08 -6.42
N ASN A 18 -41.05 10.27 -6.37
CA ASN A 18 -40.02 10.63 -7.34
C ASN A 18 -38.69 9.88 -6.97
N ALA A 19 -38.18 9.14 -7.95
CA ALA A 19 -36.92 8.40 -7.76
C ALA A 19 -35.69 9.31 -7.91
N ALA A 20 -34.72 9.17 -7.05
CA ALA A 20 -33.41 9.77 -7.22
C ALA A 20 -32.65 9.07 -8.37
N VAL A 21 -31.67 9.76 -8.93
CA VAL A 21 -30.71 9.13 -9.85
C VAL A 21 -29.92 8.08 -9.06
N GLU A 22 -29.88 6.86 -9.61
CA GLU A 22 -29.13 5.77 -8.98
C GLU A 22 -27.63 6.07 -8.93
N VAL A 23 -27.01 5.76 -7.80
CA VAL A 23 -25.56 5.84 -7.61
C VAL A 23 -25.01 4.42 -7.46
N VAL A 24 -23.97 4.14 -8.22
CA VAL A 24 -23.36 2.80 -8.31
C VAL A 24 -21.96 2.84 -7.70
N ARG A 25 -21.68 1.88 -6.82
CA ARG A 25 -20.32 1.61 -6.34
C ARG A 25 -19.85 0.26 -6.88
N THR A 26 -18.70 0.26 -7.53
CA THR A 26 -18.02 -0.97 -7.94
C THR A 26 -17.02 -1.36 -6.86
N VAL A 27 -17.10 -2.61 -6.39
CA VAL A 27 -16.17 -3.20 -5.43
C VAL A 27 -15.50 -4.39 -6.10
N THR A 28 -14.19 -4.32 -6.27
CA THR A 28 -13.39 -5.44 -6.78
C THR A 28 -12.82 -6.21 -5.60
N VAL A 29 -13.24 -7.46 -5.45
CA VAL A 29 -12.63 -8.40 -4.50
C VAL A 29 -11.61 -9.21 -5.28
N VAL A 30 -10.34 -9.06 -4.94
CA VAL A 30 -9.25 -9.82 -5.54
C VAL A 30 -8.98 -11.07 -4.70
N GLU A 31 -8.73 -12.19 -5.37
CA GLU A 31 -8.20 -13.37 -4.71
C GLU A 31 -6.71 -13.15 -4.49
N VAL A 32 -6.27 -13.06 -3.25
CA VAL A 32 -4.85 -13.13 -2.93
C VAL A 32 -4.48 -14.61 -3.01
N VAL A 33 -3.91 -15.03 -4.13
CA VAL A 33 -3.35 -16.37 -4.26
C VAL A 33 -2.03 -16.35 -3.49
N ALA A 34 -2.06 -16.90 -2.27
CA ALA A 34 -0.86 -17.09 -1.48
C ALA A 34 0.21 -17.78 -2.35
N GLY A 35 1.37 -17.14 -2.50
CA GLY A 35 2.49 -17.69 -3.24
C GLY A 35 2.71 -17.17 -4.67
N GLU A 36 1.83 -16.34 -5.25
CA GLU A 36 2.04 -15.79 -6.61
C GLU A 36 2.73 -14.40 -6.64
N ASN A 37 2.86 -13.73 -5.49
CA ASN A 37 3.28 -12.32 -5.42
C ASN A 37 4.67 -12.00 -6.01
N PHE A 38 5.58 -12.98 -6.09
CA PHE A 38 6.91 -12.78 -6.65
C PHE A 38 7.15 -13.53 -7.97
N GLY A 39 6.10 -14.17 -8.52
CA GLY A 39 6.21 -14.94 -9.75
C GLY A 39 6.86 -16.32 -9.55
N LYS A 40 7.48 -16.85 -10.61
CA LYS A 40 8.01 -18.21 -10.66
C LYS A 40 9.48 -18.26 -10.21
N VAL A 41 9.78 -19.16 -9.28
CA VAL A 41 11.16 -19.43 -8.85
C VAL A 41 11.98 -20.04 -9.99
N LYS A 42 13.16 -19.49 -10.23
CA LYS A 42 14.16 -20.04 -11.11
C LYS A 42 14.88 -21.18 -10.41
N THR A 43 14.77 -22.38 -10.95
CA THR A 43 15.39 -23.59 -10.41
C THR A 43 16.63 -23.98 -11.21
N TYR A 44 17.56 -24.64 -10.54
CA TYR A 44 18.76 -25.24 -11.12
C TYR A 44 18.81 -26.72 -10.78
N THR A 45 19.64 -27.48 -11.46
CA THR A 45 19.72 -28.97 -11.33
C THR A 45 20.47 -29.44 -10.09
N ASN A 46 21.22 -28.56 -9.45
CA ASN A 46 21.95 -28.83 -8.20
C ASN A 46 21.01 -28.76 -6.98
N ILE A 47 21.47 -29.30 -5.85
CA ILE A 47 20.77 -29.25 -4.58
C ILE A 47 20.73 -27.79 -4.11
N ALA A 48 19.57 -27.34 -3.70
CA ALA A 48 19.37 -25.97 -3.21
C ALA A 48 20.05 -25.73 -1.85
N THR A 49 20.31 -24.46 -1.54
CA THR A 49 20.59 -23.99 -0.18
C THR A 49 19.33 -24.10 0.66
N THR A 50 19.43 -24.68 1.85
CA THR A 50 18.36 -24.61 2.86
C THR A 50 18.51 -23.33 3.66
N LEU A 51 17.46 -22.51 3.71
CA LEU A 51 17.43 -21.28 4.49
C LEU A 51 16.38 -21.36 5.59
N ILE A 52 16.82 -21.24 6.84
CA ILE A 52 15.97 -21.15 8.03
C ILE A 52 16.09 -19.75 8.60
N GLY A 53 14.96 -19.04 8.67
CA GLY A 53 14.91 -17.67 9.16
C GLY A 53 13.70 -17.36 10.00
N GLN A 54 13.71 -16.16 10.56
CA GLN A 54 12.56 -15.54 11.22
C GLN A 54 12.32 -14.18 10.57
N LEU A 55 11.04 -13.85 10.38
CA LEU A 55 10.61 -12.59 9.80
C LEU A 55 9.89 -11.73 10.83
N THR A 56 10.31 -10.47 10.93
CA THR A 56 9.57 -9.43 11.64
C THR A 56 9.31 -8.25 10.72
N ILE A 57 8.13 -7.65 10.88
CA ILE A 57 7.73 -6.40 10.21
C ILE A 57 7.44 -5.39 11.33
N ASP A 58 8.13 -4.25 11.31
CA ASP A 58 8.03 -3.18 12.33
C ASP A 58 8.25 -3.66 13.78
N GLY A 59 9.10 -4.67 13.92
CA GLY A 59 9.47 -5.24 15.22
C GLY A 59 8.53 -6.34 15.72
N GLU A 60 7.38 -6.54 15.09
CA GLU A 60 6.42 -7.61 15.39
C GLU A 60 6.66 -8.85 14.49
N ALA A 61 6.27 -10.01 14.97
CA ALA A 61 6.33 -11.23 14.15
C ALA A 61 5.41 -11.09 12.92
N ALA A 62 5.91 -11.44 11.74
CA ALA A 62 5.11 -11.47 10.53
C ALA A 62 3.88 -12.38 10.65
N GLY A 63 2.84 -12.11 9.87
CA GLY A 63 1.55 -12.77 9.90
C GLY A 63 1.45 -13.96 8.95
N VAL A 64 0.34 -14.68 9.05
CA VAL A 64 -0.02 -15.72 8.07
C VAL A 64 -0.32 -15.08 6.72
N GLY A 65 0.22 -15.64 5.66
CA GLY A 65 0.10 -15.11 4.30
C GLY A 65 1.24 -14.22 3.86
N ASP A 66 2.12 -13.79 4.80
CA ASP A 66 3.31 -13.03 4.46
C ASP A 66 4.32 -13.92 3.72
N ILE A 67 4.93 -13.37 2.69
CA ILE A 67 5.80 -14.15 1.78
C ILE A 67 7.17 -13.48 1.70
N VAL A 68 8.21 -14.31 1.77
CA VAL A 68 9.58 -13.89 1.51
C VAL A 68 10.01 -14.38 0.14
N GLY A 69 10.40 -13.46 -0.74
CA GLY A 69 11.09 -13.71 -2.00
C GLY A 69 12.59 -13.55 -1.83
N ILE A 70 13.37 -14.48 -2.35
CA ILE A 70 14.83 -14.52 -2.24
C ILE A 70 15.42 -14.44 -3.63
N TYR A 71 16.27 -13.42 -3.88
CA TYR A 71 16.74 -13.04 -5.20
C TYR A 71 18.27 -13.10 -5.31
N VAL A 72 18.76 -13.44 -6.49
CA VAL A 72 20.13 -13.17 -6.92
C VAL A 72 20.05 -12.24 -8.13
N GLY A 73 20.47 -10.98 -7.94
CA GLY A 73 20.15 -9.93 -8.90
C GLY A 73 18.62 -9.80 -9.06
N GLU A 74 18.14 -9.88 -10.29
CA GLU A 74 16.69 -9.80 -10.60
C GLU A 74 16.01 -11.18 -10.65
N GLU A 75 16.72 -12.28 -10.45
CA GLU A 75 16.15 -13.62 -10.54
C GLU A 75 15.63 -14.10 -9.18
N LEU A 76 14.35 -14.45 -9.11
CA LEU A 76 13.77 -15.11 -7.93
C LEU A 76 14.31 -16.53 -7.82
N ARG A 77 15.07 -16.80 -6.77
CA ARG A 77 15.77 -18.09 -6.52
C ARG A 77 15.14 -18.94 -5.43
N GLY A 78 14.32 -18.33 -4.59
CA GLY A 78 13.55 -18.99 -3.55
C GLY A 78 12.33 -18.16 -3.17
N LYS A 79 11.29 -18.81 -2.70
CA LYS A 79 10.07 -18.15 -2.22
C LYS A 79 9.37 -19.04 -1.21
N ASN A 80 8.94 -18.46 -0.09
CA ASN A 80 8.13 -19.18 0.88
C ASN A 80 7.20 -18.25 1.65
N GLU A 81 6.02 -18.74 1.95
CA GLU A 81 5.13 -18.15 2.95
C GLU A 81 5.69 -18.47 4.34
N VAL A 82 5.57 -17.54 5.29
CA VAL A 82 6.00 -17.76 6.66
C VAL A 82 5.05 -18.70 7.40
N ILE A 83 5.63 -19.50 8.29
CA ILE A 83 4.89 -20.38 9.19
C ILE A 83 4.85 -19.73 10.57
N VAL A 84 3.67 -19.30 11.00
CA VAL A 84 3.51 -18.70 12.33
C VAL A 84 3.29 -19.80 13.38
N ASN A 85 4.21 -19.86 14.35
CA ASN A 85 4.12 -20.81 15.46
C ASN A 85 4.55 -20.11 16.77
N ALA A 86 3.70 -20.21 17.78
CA ALA A 86 3.92 -19.64 19.10
C ALA A 86 4.36 -18.15 19.08
N GLY A 87 3.75 -17.34 18.22
CA GLY A 87 4.06 -15.92 18.09
C GLY A 87 5.36 -15.60 17.35
N THR A 88 5.94 -16.58 16.66
CA THR A 88 7.14 -16.40 15.83
C THR A 88 6.83 -16.79 14.40
N ALA A 89 7.23 -15.94 13.45
CA ALA A 89 7.09 -16.20 12.03
C ALA A 89 8.38 -16.85 11.49
N TRP A 90 8.30 -18.10 11.12
CA TRP A 90 9.42 -18.90 10.61
C TRP A 90 9.41 -18.98 9.10
N LEU A 91 10.60 -18.87 8.52
CA LEU A 91 10.88 -19.16 7.11
C LEU A 91 11.68 -20.46 7.00
N ASN A 92 11.25 -21.35 6.11
CA ASN A 92 12.00 -22.53 5.70
C ASN A 92 11.97 -22.60 4.18
N ALA A 93 12.97 -22.08 3.52
CA ALA A 93 13.02 -21.94 2.08
C ALA A 93 14.13 -22.77 1.43
N GLN A 94 13.82 -23.30 0.24
CA GLN A 94 14.83 -23.85 -0.66
C GLN A 94 15.24 -22.76 -1.65
N VAL A 95 16.51 -22.38 -1.66
CA VAL A 95 17.06 -21.29 -2.47
C VAL A 95 18.03 -21.87 -3.49
N HIS A 96 17.73 -21.69 -4.77
CA HIS A 96 18.48 -22.30 -5.86
C HIS A 96 19.69 -21.46 -6.27
N ALA A 97 20.90 -21.95 -6.00
CA ALA A 97 22.15 -21.38 -6.49
C ALA A 97 22.52 -21.96 -7.86
N ALA A 98 23.13 -21.15 -8.75
CA ALA A 98 23.47 -21.59 -10.11
C ALA A 98 24.70 -22.50 -10.17
N GLY A 99 25.64 -22.38 -9.22
CA GLY A 99 26.82 -23.27 -9.25
C GLY A 99 27.96 -22.90 -8.32
N GLY A 100 27.95 -21.76 -7.67
CA GLY A 100 29.00 -21.33 -6.75
C GLY A 100 28.41 -20.48 -5.64
N ASP A 101 29.24 -19.71 -4.99
CA ASP A 101 28.81 -18.71 -4.02
C ASP A 101 28.12 -17.56 -4.76
N GLU A 102 26.87 -17.28 -4.40
CA GLU A 102 26.08 -16.18 -4.95
C GLU A 102 25.48 -15.35 -3.80
N THR A 103 25.43 -14.04 -3.97
CA THR A 103 24.82 -13.15 -2.98
C THR A 103 23.31 -13.05 -3.23
N ALA A 104 22.53 -13.44 -2.24
CA ALA A 104 21.08 -13.36 -2.26
C ALA A 104 20.58 -12.18 -1.42
N THR A 105 19.56 -11.51 -1.91
CA THR A 105 18.80 -10.42 -1.28
C THR A 105 17.35 -10.83 -1.07
N PHE A 106 16.59 -10.03 -0.35
CA PHE A 106 15.24 -10.38 0.08
C PHE A 106 14.23 -9.30 -0.32
N LYS A 107 13.03 -9.77 -0.64
CA LYS A 107 11.82 -8.94 -0.72
C LYS A 107 10.74 -9.59 0.15
N VAL A 108 9.92 -8.80 0.80
CA VAL A 108 8.83 -9.29 1.66
C VAL A 108 7.51 -8.71 1.20
N TYR A 109 6.54 -9.57 1.04
CA TYR A 109 5.14 -9.19 0.86
C TYR A 109 4.39 -9.36 2.18
N ASP A 110 3.77 -8.28 2.64
CA ASP A 110 2.89 -8.27 3.80
C ASP A 110 1.44 -8.44 3.32
N ALA A 111 0.86 -9.58 3.65
CA ALA A 111 -0.49 -9.92 3.24
C ALA A 111 -1.57 -9.10 3.96
N SER A 112 -1.26 -8.58 5.13
CA SER A 112 -2.21 -7.78 5.92
C SER A 112 -2.45 -6.41 5.33
N THR A 113 -1.41 -5.80 4.76
CA THR A 113 -1.45 -4.47 4.15
C THR A 113 -1.46 -4.51 2.62
N GLY A 114 -1.04 -5.63 2.00
CA GLY A 114 -0.85 -5.77 0.56
C GLY A 114 0.43 -5.11 0.05
N VAL A 115 1.31 -4.67 0.94
CA VAL A 115 2.56 -3.96 0.61
C VAL A 115 3.69 -4.94 0.33
N THR A 116 4.52 -4.63 -0.66
CA THR A 116 5.78 -5.34 -0.91
C THR A 116 6.95 -4.43 -0.52
N TYR A 117 7.81 -4.94 0.36
CA TYR A 117 9.05 -4.30 0.75
C TYR A 117 10.18 -4.80 -0.14
N ASP A 118 10.65 -3.95 -1.04
CA ASP A 118 11.66 -4.29 -2.05
C ASP A 118 13.09 -3.99 -1.60
N THR A 119 13.27 -3.14 -0.59
CA THR A 119 14.58 -2.70 -0.11
C THR A 119 14.77 -3.18 1.33
N ILE A 120 15.37 -4.35 1.49
CA ILE A 120 15.74 -4.90 2.79
C ILE A 120 17.27 -4.91 2.85
N ASP A 121 17.85 -4.22 3.83
CA ASP A 121 19.30 -4.16 4.02
C ASP A 121 19.81 -5.46 4.67
N LEU A 122 19.65 -6.54 3.93
CA LEU A 122 20.11 -7.88 4.30
C LEU A 122 20.55 -8.63 3.04
N SER A 123 21.73 -9.23 3.10
CA SER A 123 22.18 -10.17 2.09
C SER A 123 22.87 -11.36 2.72
N VAL A 124 22.80 -12.50 2.06
CA VAL A 124 23.44 -13.73 2.49
C VAL A 124 24.11 -14.41 1.30
N VAL A 125 25.14 -15.22 1.57
CA VAL A 125 25.75 -16.07 0.54
C VAL A 125 25.01 -17.39 0.48
N ILE A 126 24.55 -17.75 -0.71
CA ILE A 126 23.97 -19.06 -1.03
C ILE A 126 24.90 -19.83 -1.95
N LYS A 127 24.87 -21.15 -1.88
CA LYS A 127 25.64 -22.07 -2.73
C LYS A 127 24.93 -23.42 -2.83
N PRO A 128 25.22 -24.26 -3.82
CA PRO A 128 24.68 -25.61 -3.84
C PRO A 128 24.99 -26.37 -2.54
N GLU A 129 24.00 -27.11 -2.02
CA GLU A 129 24.06 -27.82 -0.73
C GLU A 129 24.41 -26.95 0.48
N GLY A 130 24.18 -25.62 0.38
CA GLY A 130 24.43 -24.66 1.45
C GLY A 130 23.36 -24.66 2.51
N GLU A 131 23.72 -24.10 3.67
CA GLU A 131 22.79 -23.82 4.76
C GLU A 131 22.95 -22.37 5.20
N VAL A 132 21.84 -21.68 5.42
CA VAL A 132 21.77 -20.32 5.95
C VAL A 132 20.79 -20.30 7.12
N GLY A 133 21.30 -20.05 8.31
CA GLY A 133 20.53 -20.12 9.54
C GLY A 133 20.13 -21.55 9.93
N SER A 134 19.60 -21.69 11.12
CA SER A 134 19.07 -22.94 11.68
C SER A 134 17.92 -22.63 12.65
N PHE A 135 17.21 -23.64 13.15
CA PHE A 135 16.18 -23.42 14.18
C PHE A 135 16.77 -22.89 15.52
N GLY A 136 18.04 -23.17 15.81
CA GLY A 136 18.73 -22.64 16.99
C GLY A 136 19.33 -21.25 16.78
N GLU A 137 19.73 -20.94 15.55
CA GLU A 137 20.31 -19.65 15.14
C GLU A 137 19.70 -19.22 13.80
N PRO A 138 18.46 -18.75 13.79
CA PRO A 138 17.79 -18.38 12.55
C PRO A 138 18.36 -17.10 11.94
N LEU A 139 18.31 -17.01 10.60
CA LEU A 139 18.54 -15.76 9.91
C LEU A 139 17.43 -14.78 10.31
N LEU A 140 17.79 -13.62 10.85
CA LEU A 140 16.83 -12.60 11.22
C LEU A 140 16.57 -11.67 10.04
N ILE A 141 15.41 -11.80 9.43
CA ILE A 141 14.91 -10.91 8.37
C ILE A 141 14.05 -9.86 9.06
N LYS A 142 14.54 -8.63 9.08
CA LYS A 142 13.84 -7.52 9.72
C LYS A 142 13.41 -6.53 8.64
N VAL A 143 12.13 -6.39 8.49
CA VAL A 143 11.54 -5.33 7.69
C VAL A 143 11.22 -4.19 8.65
N VAL A 144 11.83 -3.04 8.41
CA VAL A 144 11.37 -1.80 9.00
C VAL A 144 10.55 -1.14 7.93
N GLY A 145 9.24 -1.23 8.06
CA GLY A 145 8.31 -0.61 7.12
C GLY A 145 8.46 0.89 7.21
N GLY A 146 8.68 1.54 6.10
CA GLY A 146 8.07 2.85 5.94
C GLY A 146 6.56 2.62 5.99
N GLU A 147 5.85 3.46 6.72
CA GLU A 147 4.39 3.51 6.71
C GLU A 147 3.88 3.28 5.27
N PRO A 148 2.84 2.45 5.05
CA PRO A 148 2.31 2.23 3.70
C PRO A 148 2.17 3.58 3.02
N ALA A 149 2.59 3.70 1.77
CA ALA A 149 2.47 4.96 1.06
C ALA A 149 1.03 5.45 1.23
N ASP A 150 0.85 6.58 1.88
CA ASP A 150 -0.46 7.18 2.03
C ASP A 150 -1.01 7.47 0.63
N THR A 151 -2.12 6.86 0.31
CA THR A 151 -2.81 7.04 -0.98
C THR A 151 -4.14 7.77 -0.81
N THR A 152 -4.40 8.28 0.40
CA THR A 152 -5.64 8.97 0.75
C THR A 152 -5.46 10.46 0.53
N ALA A 153 -6.01 10.99 -0.56
CA ALA A 153 -5.97 12.42 -0.80
C ALA A 153 -6.73 13.20 0.27
N PRO A 154 -6.26 14.39 0.69
CA PRO A 154 -6.94 15.23 1.66
C PRO A 154 -8.31 15.70 1.15
N VAL A 155 -9.28 15.78 2.06
CA VAL A 155 -10.63 16.25 1.77
C VAL A 155 -10.78 17.71 2.21
N ILE A 156 -11.02 18.60 1.25
CA ILE A 156 -11.22 20.03 1.51
C ILE A 156 -12.69 20.31 1.81
N THR A 157 -12.95 20.99 2.92
CA THR A 157 -14.28 21.45 3.32
C THR A 157 -14.32 22.98 3.33
N LEU A 158 -15.26 23.57 2.57
CA LEU A 158 -15.45 25.02 2.56
C LEU A 158 -15.96 25.53 3.91
N THR A 159 -15.43 26.65 4.34
CA THR A 159 -15.98 27.42 5.47
C THR A 159 -17.00 28.40 4.94
N GLY A 160 -18.30 28.14 5.20
CA GLY A 160 -19.38 28.94 4.70
C GLY A 160 -20.03 28.44 3.42
N SER A 161 -20.68 29.33 2.67
CA SER A 161 -21.45 28.97 1.46
C SER A 161 -20.52 28.81 0.26
N ALA A 162 -20.79 27.80 -0.57
CA ALA A 162 -20.07 27.61 -1.85
C ALA A 162 -20.40 28.69 -2.89
N GLU A 163 -21.53 29.34 -2.75
CA GLU A 163 -21.97 30.43 -3.62
C GLU A 163 -22.29 31.68 -2.76
N VAL A 164 -21.68 32.79 -3.12
CA VAL A 164 -21.86 34.07 -2.43
C VAL A 164 -22.16 35.15 -3.47
N SER A 165 -23.22 35.96 -3.22
CA SER A 165 -23.56 37.11 -4.06
C SER A 165 -23.20 38.40 -3.33
N VAL A 166 -22.49 39.29 -4.01
CA VAL A 166 -22.09 40.60 -3.51
C VAL A 166 -22.49 41.66 -4.53
N GLU A 167 -23.07 42.79 -4.06
CA GLU A 167 -23.36 43.91 -4.94
C GLU A 167 -22.09 44.64 -5.38
N VAL A 168 -22.11 45.20 -6.57
CA VAL A 168 -20.97 46.00 -7.08
C VAL A 168 -20.66 47.13 -6.12
N GLY A 169 -19.41 47.26 -5.70
CA GLY A 169 -18.95 48.20 -4.69
C GLY A 169 -19.17 47.75 -3.24
N GLY A 170 -19.73 46.56 -3.02
CA GLY A 170 -19.87 45.95 -1.70
C GLY A 170 -18.56 45.43 -1.13
N THR A 171 -18.65 44.70 -0.01
CA THR A 171 -17.49 44.11 0.63
C THR A 171 -17.58 42.57 0.52
N TYR A 172 -16.51 41.92 0.05
CA TYR A 172 -16.32 40.50 0.08
C TYR A 172 -15.21 40.14 1.06
N THR A 173 -15.47 39.15 1.88
CA THR A 173 -14.44 38.55 2.76
C THR A 173 -14.44 37.07 2.52
N GLU A 174 -13.28 36.53 2.12
CA GLU A 174 -13.09 35.11 1.89
C GLU A 174 -13.19 34.35 3.20
N ALA A 175 -14.13 33.37 3.26
CA ALA A 175 -14.37 32.57 4.45
C ALA A 175 -13.33 31.42 4.64
N GLY A 176 -12.69 31.00 3.55
CA GLY A 176 -11.67 29.98 3.56
C GLY A 176 -12.20 28.55 3.47
N ALA A 177 -11.29 27.61 3.66
CA ALA A 177 -11.58 26.19 3.71
C ALA A 177 -10.63 25.48 4.68
N THR A 178 -11.00 24.29 5.13
CA THR A 178 -10.18 23.41 5.98
C THR A 178 -9.94 22.08 5.30
N SER A 179 -8.86 21.40 5.66
CA SER A 179 -8.59 20.01 5.30
C SER A 179 -8.85 19.11 6.50
N ASP A 180 -9.27 17.87 6.25
CA ASP A 180 -9.62 16.86 7.27
C ASP A 180 -8.40 16.37 8.05
N GLY A 181 -7.23 16.26 7.41
CA GLY A 181 -5.96 15.87 8.04
C GLY A 181 -5.17 17.04 8.63
N GLY A 182 -5.66 18.29 8.50
CA GLY A 182 -4.98 19.49 8.99
C GLY A 182 -3.87 20.01 8.06
N GLU A 183 -3.85 19.57 6.80
CA GLU A 183 -2.94 20.04 5.77
C GLU A 183 -3.16 21.53 5.50
N THR A 184 -2.11 22.18 5.03
CA THR A 184 -2.20 23.58 4.64
C THR A 184 -3.05 23.73 3.39
N VAL A 185 -4.19 24.42 3.52
CA VAL A 185 -5.04 24.77 2.38
C VAL A 185 -4.48 26.04 1.72
N THR A 186 -4.17 25.94 0.44
CA THR A 186 -3.77 27.09 -0.38
C THR A 186 -4.96 27.62 -1.17
N THR A 187 -5.05 28.94 -1.27
CA THR A 187 -6.15 29.63 -1.96
C THR A 187 -5.63 30.34 -3.19
N SER A 188 -6.33 30.23 -4.31
CA SER A 188 -6.04 30.93 -5.55
C SER A 188 -7.30 31.57 -6.14
N GLY A 189 -7.14 32.62 -6.89
CA GLY A 189 -8.23 33.45 -7.41
C GLY A 189 -8.45 34.72 -6.58
N THR A 190 -9.04 35.72 -7.21
CA THR A 190 -9.36 37.03 -6.60
C THR A 190 -10.76 37.45 -7.02
N VAL A 191 -11.48 38.08 -6.11
CA VAL A 191 -12.80 38.64 -6.36
C VAL A 191 -12.66 40.15 -6.49
N ASP A 192 -13.00 40.71 -7.68
CA ASP A 192 -13.07 42.15 -7.91
C ASP A 192 -14.50 42.64 -7.72
N VAL A 193 -14.79 43.18 -6.55
CA VAL A 193 -16.11 43.69 -6.22
C VAL A 193 -16.51 44.99 -6.93
N SER A 194 -15.57 45.62 -7.66
CA SER A 194 -15.81 46.83 -8.45
C SER A 194 -16.45 46.55 -9.81
N THR A 195 -16.35 45.33 -10.29
CA THR A 195 -16.80 44.90 -11.63
C THR A 195 -17.81 43.77 -11.51
N ALA A 196 -18.97 43.88 -12.17
CA ALA A 196 -19.93 42.79 -12.21
C ALA A 196 -19.39 41.60 -13.01
N GLY A 197 -19.45 40.40 -12.43
CA GLY A 197 -18.95 39.19 -13.07
C GLY A 197 -19.06 37.98 -12.15
N VAL A 198 -18.68 36.83 -12.65
CA VAL A 198 -18.52 35.60 -11.86
C VAL A 198 -17.02 35.38 -11.58
N TYR A 199 -16.70 35.30 -10.31
CA TYR A 199 -15.32 35.09 -9.85
C TYR A 199 -15.23 33.74 -9.21
N THR A 200 -14.11 33.03 -9.41
CA THR A 200 -13.86 31.72 -8.83
C THR A 200 -12.67 31.78 -7.89
N VAL A 201 -12.86 31.32 -6.68
CA VAL A 201 -11.80 31.06 -5.70
C VAL A 201 -11.61 29.56 -5.62
N THR A 202 -10.37 29.11 -5.78
CA THR A 202 -10.02 27.69 -5.78
C THR A 202 -9.15 27.37 -4.56
N TYR A 203 -9.44 26.26 -3.92
CA TYR A 203 -8.66 25.74 -2.80
C TYR A 203 -7.97 24.45 -3.21
N SER A 204 -6.76 24.26 -2.75
CA SER A 204 -5.98 23.05 -2.93
C SER A 204 -5.23 22.70 -1.65
N ALA A 205 -5.09 21.43 -1.38
CA ALA A 205 -4.27 20.87 -0.32
C ALA A 205 -3.54 19.63 -0.84
N SER A 206 -2.37 19.36 -0.28
CA SER A 206 -1.64 18.11 -0.46
C SER A 206 -1.20 17.62 0.90
N ASP A 207 -1.25 16.30 1.10
CA ASP A 207 -0.67 15.65 2.27
C ASP A 207 0.85 15.48 2.11
N ALA A 208 1.48 14.76 3.04
CA ALA A 208 2.92 14.49 3.01
C ALA A 208 3.33 13.50 1.90
N ALA A 209 2.37 12.79 1.32
CA ALA A 209 2.61 11.83 0.23
C ALA A 209 2.50 12.49 -1.17
N GLY A 210 1.93 13.74 -1.27
CA GLY A 210 1.75 14.53 -2.50
C GLY A 210 0.40 14.34 -3.12
#